data_dc17b7e4a23f0cd88fafb27c877bad8e
#
_entry.id   dc17b7e4a23f0cd88fafb27c877bad8e
#
_cell.length_a   1.000
_cell.length_b   1.000
_cell.length_c   1.000
_cell.angle_alpha   90.00
_cell.angle_beta   90.00
_cell.angle_gamma   90.00
#
_symmetry.space_group_name_H-M   'P 1'
#
loop_
_entity.id
_entity.type
_entity.pdbx_description
1 polymer ?
#
loop_
_entity_poly.entity_id
_entity_poly.type
_entity_poly.pdbx_seq_one_letter_code
_entity_poly.pdbx_strand_id
1 'polypeptide(L)'
;AVRKALLDAALAAPVLKKGLFRSPVILESIELLRQGSRFLCRVRSRDGAEGVSVAHSTMSRLYPLFLHNIQPFFLGKDARDLDQLLEKVFIYGFNFRYNGISLGIPLATLEFAILDLLGRMTGLPVTKLVGDLHHPQVEVYRATEFRELPLEEHFRRVKESLAEHEFTALKIKVGYLMYMTADLNAKEPVGKSERLIPMVREAYPQLTLYADANGYYDVAGAIRVGRILQENKFAYFEEPVMYDHFEDIKAVADALEMPVANGEQDQ
;
A
#
# COMPACT_ATOMS: atom_id res chain seq x y z
N ALA A 1 -11.91 -15.69 -25.99
CA ALA A 1 -12.60 -14.53 -26.58
C ALA A 1 -13.60 -13.92 -25.59
N VAL A 2 -14.58 -14.66 -25.07
CA VAL A 2 -15.62 -14.15 -24.15
C VAL A 2 -15.02 -13.53 -22.87
N ARG A 3 -14.07 -14.23 -22.21
CA ARG A 3 -13.43 -13.74 -20.98
C ARG A 3 -12.67 -12.43 -21.23
N LYS A 4 -12.01 -12.30 -22.39
CA LYS A 4 -11.30 -11.06 -22.76
C LYS A 4 -12.30 -9.92 -22.97
N ALA A 5 -13.39 -10.14 -23.70
CA ALA A 5 -14.41 -9.12 -23.95
C ALA A 5 -15.08 -8.64 -22.64
N LEU A 6 -15.33 -9.55 -21.68
CA LEU A 6 -15.87 -9.18 -20.36
C LEU A 6 -14.87 -8.33 -19.56
N LEU A 7 -13.60 -8.69 -19.62
CA LEU A 7 -12.53 -7.91 -18.97
C LEU A 7 -12.40 -6.52 -19.62
N ASP A 8 -12.34 -6.46 -20.94
CA ASP A 8 -12.24 -5.18 -21.69
C ASP A 8 -13.46 -4.28 -21.37
N ALA A 9 -14.66 -4.85 -21.28
CA ALA A 9 -15.87 -4.10 -20.90
C ALA A 9 -15.83 -3.60 -19.44
N ALA A 10 -15.33 -4.42 -18.52
CA ALA A 10 -15.17 -4.03 -17.13
C ALA A 10 -14.13 -2.91 -16.95
N LEU A 11 -13.02 -2.98 -17.67
CA LEU A 11 -11.96 -1.96 -17.65
C LEU A 11 -12.40 -0.63 -18.32
N ALA A 12 -13.31 -0.69 -19.30
CA ALA A 12 -13.84 0.50 -19.96
C ALA A 12 -14.96 1.20 -19.17
N ALA A 13 -15.53 0.54 -18.17
CA ALA A 13 -16.61 1.12 -17.36
C ALA A 13 -16.05 2.19 -16.40
N PRO A 14 -16.70 3.38 -16.29
CA PRO A 14 -16.30 4.39 -15.33
C PRO A 14 -16.38 3.82 -13.91
N VAL A 15 -15.33 4.01 -13.12
CA VAL A 15 -15.29 3.59 -11.71
C VAL A 15 -16.17 4.52 -10.86
N LEU A 16 -16.04 5.84 -11.06
CA LEU A 16 -16.84 6.81 -10.34
C LEU A 16 -18.26 6.87 -10.86
N LYS A 17 -19.25 6.71 -9.98
CA LYS A 17 -20.70 6.80 -10.30
C LYS A 17 -21.12 8.25 -10.53
N LYS A 18 -20.77 8.80 -11.68
CA LYS A 18 -21.02 10.20 -12.06
C LYS A 18 -22.51 10.61 -11.94
N GLY A 19 -23.45 9.68 -12.13
CA GLY A 19 -24.89 9.92 -12.01
C GLY A 19 -25.39 10.28 -10.60
N LEU A 20 -24.55 10.15 -9.56
CA LEU A 20 -24.86 10.62 -8.21
C LEU A 20 -24.87 12.15 -8.09
N PHE A 21 -24.29 12.86 -9.05
CA PHE A 21 -24.11 14.32 -9.03
C PHE A 21 -24.98 15.00 -10.09
N ARG A 22 -25.86 15.89 -9.67
CA ARG A 22 -26.83 16.57 -10.56
C ARG A 22 -26.18 17.65 -11.44
N SER A 23 -25.11 18.25 -10.99
CA SER A 23 -24.40 19.36 -11.64
C SER A 23 -22.88 19.12 -11.65
N PRO A 24 -22.13 19.83 -12.50
CA PRO A 24 -20.65 19.81 -12.46
C PRO A 24 -20.11 20.21 -11.10
N VAL A 25 -19.08 19.50 -10.64
CA VAL A 25 -18.37 19.76 -9.38
C VAL A 25 -16.99 20.33 -9.73
N ILE A 26 -16.96 21.65 -9.93
CA ILE A 26 -15.75 22.33 -10.40
C ILE A 26 -14.79 22.60 -9.26
N LEU A 27 -13.58 22.09 -9.35
CA LEU A 27 -12.50 22.32 -8.38
C LEU A 27 -12.03 23.78 -8.47
N GLU A 28 -12.42 24.58 -7.48
CA GLU A 28 -12.09 26.02 -7.42
C GLU A 28 -10.75 26.27 -6.75
N SER A 29 -10.44 25.52 -5.68
CA SER A 29 -9.14 25.60 -5.00
C SER A 29 -8.62 24.25 -4.61
N ILE A 30 -7.30 24.13 -4.67
CA ILE A 30 -6.54 22.95 -4.25
C ILE A 30 -5.37 23.48 -3.43
N GLU A 31 -5.29 23.12 -2.16
CA GLU A 31 -4.29 23.63 -1.24
C GLU A 31 -3.52 22.48 -0.62
N LEU A 32 -2.21 22.62 -0.52
CA LEU A 32 -1.35 21.71 0.22
C LEU A 32 -0.88 22.42 1.50
N LEU A 33 -1.53 22.13 2.61
CA LEU A 33 -1.27 22.71 3.92
C LEU A 33 -0.14 21.92 4.60
N ARG A 34 0.74 22.63 5.32
CA ARG A 34 1.91 22.01 5.95
C ARG A 34 1.94 22.34 7.45
N GLN A 35 2.19 21.30 8.25
CA GLN A 35 2.51 21.42 9.67
C GLN A 35 3.76 20.58 10.00
N GLY A 36 4.90 21.22 10.15
CA GLY A 36 6.19 20.54 10.29
C GLY A 36 6.53 19.72 9.05
N SER A 37 6.66 18.39 9.19
CA SER A 37 6.88 17.44 8.09
C SER A 37 5.58 16.85 7.52
N ARG A 38 4.43 17.11 8.14
CA ARG A 38 3.13 16.59 7.72
C ARG A 38 2.47 17.51 6.73
N PHE A 39 1.76 16.90 5.76
CA PHE A 39 0.98 17.64 4.77
C PHE A 39 -0.47 17.14 4.76
N LEU A 40 -1.37 18.08 4.49
CA LEU A 40 -2.79 17.84 4.31
C LEU A 40 -3.21 18.52 3.01
N CYS A 41 -3.87 17.79 2.11
CA CYS A 41 -4.49 18.37 0.93
C CYS A 41 -5.92 18.76 1.27
N ARG A 42 -6.31 19.98 0.89
CA ARG A 42 -7.68 20.46 0.94
C ARG A 42 -8.13 20.90 -0.45
N VAL A 43 -9.27 20.40 -0.87
CA VAL A 43 -9.91 20.80 -2.12
C VAL A 43 -11.25 21.46 -1.83
N ARG A 44 -11.61 22.45 -2.63
CA ARG A 44 -12.92 23.09 -2.59
C ARG A 44 -13.53 23.16 -3.96
N SER A 45 -14.81 22.92 -4.03
CA SER A 45 -15.58 23.14 -5.24
C SER A 45 -16.15 24.56 -5.27
N ARG A 46 -16.53 25.02 -6.45
CA ARG A 46 -17.11 26.36 -6.70
C ARG A 46 -18.41 26.60 -5.91
N ASP A 47 -19.15 25.56 -5.59
CA ASP A 47 -20.37 25.59 -4.79
C ASP A 47 -20.10 25.50 -3.29
N GLY A 48 -18.83 25.53 -2.85
CA GLY A 48 -18.40 25.61 -1.47
C GLY A 48 -18.22 24.28 -0.75
N ALA A 49 -18.41 23.15 -1.41
CA ALA A 49 -18.09 21.85 -0.80
C ALA A 49 -16.58 21.70 -0.61
N GLU A 50 -16.18 20.99 0.45
CA GLU A 50 -14.78 20.81 0.83
C GLU A 50 -14.47 19.34 1.08
N GLY A 51 -13.29 18.91 0.64
CA GLY A 51 -12.73 17.60 0.94
C GLY A 51 -11.27 17.70 1.37
N VAL A 52 -10.82 16.74 2.17
CA VAL A 52 -9.47 16.72 2.73
C VAL A 52 -8.85 15.33 2.68
N SER A 53 -7.53 15.29 2.56
CA SER A 53 -6.75 14.07 2.70
C SER A 53 -5.46 14.32 3.48
N VAL A 54 -4.99 13.31 4.19
CA VAL A 54 -3.66 13.34 4.83
C VAL A 54 -2.66 12.74 3.84
N ALA A 55 -1.62 13.50 3.51
CA ALA A 55 -0.59 13.03 2.60
C ALA A 55 0.37 12.03 3.28
N HIS A 56 0.92 11.12 2.49
CA HIS A 56 2.00 10.24 2.92
C HIS A 56 3.23 11.04 3.38
N SER A 57 4.01 10.53 4.32
CA SER A 57 5.20 11.21 4.89
C SER A 57 6.23 11.64 3.83
N THR A 58 6.37 10.86 2.74
CA THR A 58 7.23 11.16 1.60
C THR A 58 6.83 12.44 0.86
N MET A 59 5.62 12.97 1.06
CA MET A 59 5.19 14.26 0.50
C MET A 59 6.15 15.39 0.89
N SER A 60 6.84 15.29 2.01
CA SER A 60 7.88 16.25 2.41
C SER A 60 9.01 16.41 1.37
N ARG A 61 9.21 15.43 0.49
CA ARG A 61 10.17 15.44 -0.61
C ARG A 61 9.49 15.65 -1.97
N LEU A 62 8.20 15.32 -2.09
CA LEU A 62 7.46 15.30 -3.36
C LEU A 62 6.50 16.48 -3.54
N TYR A 63 6.33 17.35 -2.53
CA TYR A 63 5.41 18.50 -2.63
C TYR A 63 5.66 19.43 -3.85
N PRO A 64 6.88 19.61 -4.38
CA PRO A 64 7.05 20.41 -5.60
C PRO A 64 6.34 19.80 -6.81
N LEU A 65 6.34 18.45 -6.95
CA LEU A 65 5.58 17.79 -8.01
C LEU A 65 4.08 18.01 -7.86
N PHE A 66 3.58 17.95 -6.62
CA PHE A 66 2.19 18.27 -6.35
C PHE A 66 1.84 19.70 -6.85
N LEU A 67 2.62 20.69 -6.44
CA LEU A 67 2.34 22.11 -6.74
C LEU A 67 2.52 22.48 -8.21
N HIS A 68 3.52 21.90 -8.88
CA HIS A 68 3.87 22.30 -10.25
C HIS A 68 3.23 21.42 -11.34
N ASN A 69 2.94 20.17 -11.02
CA ASN A 69 2.51 19.19 -12.03
C ASN A 69 1.08 18.70 -11.79
N ILE A 70 0.67 18.47 -10.54
CA ILE A 70 -0.65 17.89 -10.24
C ILE A 70 -1.70 18.98 -10.04
N GLN A 71 -1.50 19.86 -9.08
CA GLN A 71 -2.45 20.93 -8.76
C GLN A 71 -2.90 21.76 -9.98
N PRO A 72 -2.01 22.28 -10.85
CA PRO A 72 -2.43 23.11 -11.97
C PRO A 72 -3.26 22.36 -13.01
N PHE A 73 -3.06 21.05 -13.15
CA PHE A 73 -3.83 20.23 -14.07
C PHE A 73 -5.28 20.06 -13.62
N PHE A 74 -5.51 19.85 -12.32
CA PHE A 74 -6.84 19.58 -11.78
C PHE A 74 -7.66 20.86 -11.51
N LEU A 75 -7.01 21.99 -11.30
CA LEU A 75 -7.68 23.25 -11.00
C LEU A 75 -8.65 23.65 -12.12
N GLY A 76 -9.89 23.99 -11.77
CA GLY A 76 -10.95 24.35 -12.71
C GLY A 76 -11.58 23.16 -13.44
N LYS A 77 -11.17 21.93 -13.17
CA LYS A 77 -11.77 20.71 -13.75
C LYS A 77 -12.98 20.23 -12.95
N ASP A 78 -13.79 19.43 -13.62
CA ASP A 78 -14.94 18.78 -13.01
C ASP A 78 -14.51 17.50 -12.28
N ALA A 79 -14.65 17.49 -10.97
CA ALA A 79 -14.28 16.34 -10.13
C ALA A 79 -15.03 15.05 -10.49
N ARG A 80 -16.19 15.13 -11.17
CA ARG A 80 -16.94 13.96 -11.63
C ARG A 80 -16.25 13.21 -12.78
N ASP A 81 -15.27 13.84 -13.41
CA ASP A 81 -14.45 13.23 -14.46
C ASP A 81 -13.14 12.64 -13.90
N LEU A 82 -13.10 12.32 -12.61
CA LEU A 82 -11.90 11.90 -11.88
C LEU A 82 -11.14 10.77 -12.61
N ASP A 83 -11.84 9.72 -13.08
CA ASP A 83 -11.22 8.60 -13.79
C ASP A 83 -10.39 9.08 -14.99
N GLN A 84 -11.01 9.93 -15.84
CA GLN A 84 -10.32 10.48 -16.99
C GLN A 84 -9.20 11.46 -16.63
N LEU A 85 -9.35 12.21 -15.54
CA LEU A 85 -8.34 13.14 -15.06
C LEU A 85 -7.11 12.39 -14.56
N LEU A 86 -7.30 11.28 -13.86
CA LEU A 86 -6.22 10.41 -13.40
C LEU A 86 -5.41 9.81 -14.55
N GLU A 87 -6.06 9.42 -15.65
CA GLU A 87 -5.35 8.97 -16.86
C GLU A 87 -4.61 10.10 -17.57
N LYS A 88 -5.28 11.24 -17.77
CA LYS A 88 -4.74 12.34 -18.57
C LYS A 88 -3.60 13.10 -17.88
N VAL A 89 -3.56 13.12 -16.56
CA VAL A 89 -2.48 13.78 -15.81
C VAL A 89 -1.11 13.18 -16.10
N PHE A 90 -1.03 11.90 -16.47
CA PHE A 90 0.24 11.27 -16.88
C PHE A 90 0.88 11.90 -18.10
N ILE A 91 0.08 12.45 -19.01
CA ILE A 91 0.57 13.08 -20.25
C ILE A 91 0.88 14.56 -20.01
N TYR A 92 0.14 15.20 -19.11
CA TYR A 92 0.29 16.61 -18.80
C TYR A 92 1.70 16.92 -18.28
N GLY A 93 2.36 17.95 -18.85
CA GLY A 93 3.68 18.38 -18.38
C GLY A 93 4.76 17.28 -18.41
N PHE A 94 4.60 16.25 -19.23
CA PHE A 94 5.49 15.07 -19.29
C PHE A 94 5.53 14.27 -17.96
N ASN A 95 4.44 14.23 -17.20
CA ASN A 95 4.37 13.54 -15.92
C ASN A 95 4.75 12.06 -15.99
N PHE A 96 4.56 11.40 -17.13
CA PHE A 96 5.01 10.02 -17.35
C PHE A 96 6.52 9.79 -17.11
N ARG A 97 7.33 10.86 -17.01
CA ARG A 97 8.75 10.78 -16.64
C ARG A 97 8.96 10.62 -15.13
N TYR A 98 7.95 10.88 -14.32
CA TYR A 98 7.96 10.72 -12.87
C TYR A 98 7.21 9.44 -12.48
N ASN A 99 7.84 8.29 -12.74
CA ASN A 99 7.20 7.00 -12.50
C ASN A 99 7.01 6.70 -11.02
N GLY A 100 6.07 5.80 -10.74
CA GLY A 100 5.84 5.18 -9.46
C GLY A 100 5.50 6.13 -8.34
N ILE A 101 6.05 5.89 -7.19
CA ILE A 101 5.82 6.65 -5.94
C ILE A 101 6.02 8.16 -6.14
N SER A 102 6.93 8.57 -7.01
CA SER A 102 7.21 9.99 -7.25
C SER A 102 6.00 10.74 -7.78
N LEU A 103 5.24 10.14 -8.69
CA LEU A 103 3.98 10.71 -9.21
C LEU A 103 2.78 10.21 -8.40
N GLY A 104 2.78 8.94 -8.03
CA GLY A 104 1.66 8.28 -7.37
C GLY A 104 1.28 8.90 -6.03
N ILE A 105 2.24 9.23 -5.16
CA ILE A 105 1.94 9.86 -3.86
C ILE A 105 1.30 11.24 -4.01
N PRO A 106 1.85 12.20 -4.80
CA PRO A 106 1.19 13.47 -5.06
C PRO A 106 -0.21 13.31 -5.66
N LEU A 107 -0.37 12.39 -6.61
CA LEU A 107 -1.64 12.16 -7.29
C LEU A 107 -2.68 11.56 -6.34
N ALA A 108 -2.35 10.49 -5.61
CA ALA A 108 -3.23 9.86 -4.64
C ALA A 108 -3.64 10.82 -3.51
N THR A 109 -2.72 11.72 -3.09
CA THR A 109 -3.05 12.74 -2.10
C THR A 109 -4.19 13.65 -2.59
N LEU A 110 -4.16 14.09 -3.84
CA LEU A 110 -5.24 14.88 -4.43
C LEU A 110 -6.50 14.06 -4.66
N GLU A 111 -6.36 12.86 -5.22
CA GLU A 111 -7.47 11.94 -5.48
C GLU A 111 -8.29 11.68 -4.23
N PHE A 112 -7.66 11.36 -3.10
CA PHE A 112 -8.35 11.12 -1.84
C PHE A 112 -9.08 12.35 -1.32
N ALA A 113 -8.52 13.55 -1.49
CA ALA A 113 -9.20 14.79 -1.13
C ALA A 113 -10.44 15.04 -2.02
N ILE A 114 -10.35 14.72 -3.32
CA ILE A 114 -11.48 14.80 -4.25
C ILE A 114 -12.56 13.78 -3.88
N LEU A 115 -12.20 12.54 -3.58
CA LEU A 115 -13.13 11.50 -3.16
C LEU A 115 -13.82 11.85 -1.83
N ASP A 116 -13.11 12.46 -0.88
CA ASP A 116 -13.70 12.97 0.36
C ASP A 116 -14.72 14.09 0.08
N LEU A 117 -14.38 15.03 -0.81
CA LEU A 117 -15.30 16.09 -1.25
C LEU A 117 -16.57 15.50 -1.86
N LEU A 118 -16.43 14.58 -2.80
CA LEU A 118 -17.57 13.93 -3.48
C LEU A 118 -18.42 13.11 -2.50
N GLY A 119 -17.79 12.42 -1.55
CA GLY A 119 -18.46 11.68 -0.49
C GLY A 119 -19.26 12.59 0.43
N ARG A 120 -18.70 13.73 0.84
CA ARG A 120 -19.39 14.73 1.67
C ARG A 120 -20.58 15.36 0.94
N MET A 121 -20.45 15.69 -0.34
CA MET A 121 -21.54 16.23 -1.15
C MET A 121 -22.72 15.29 -1.26
N THR A 122 -22.47 14.01 -1.33
CA THR A 122 -23.54 12.98 -1.48
C THR A 122 -24.00 12.38 -0.17
N GLY A 123 -23.27 12.60 0.93
CA GLY A 123 -23.48 11.92 2.21
C GLY A 123 -23.18 10.41 2.15
N LEU A 124 -22.40 9.96 1.16
CA LEU A 124 -22.09 8.56 0.93
C LEU A 124 -20.60 8.25 1.21
N PRO A 125 -20.30 7.07 1.74
CA PRO A 125 -18.91 6.61 1.84
C PRO A 125 -18.31 6.37 0.45
N VAL A 126 -17.00 6.50 0.31
CA VAL A 126 -16.27 6.33 -0.97
C VAL A 126 -16.61 5.00 -1.66
N THR A 127 -16.79 3.92 -0.91
CA THR A 127 -17.21 2.61 -1.45
C THR A 127 -18.51 2.68 -2.27
N LYS A 128 -19.43 3.59 -1.93
CA LYS A 128 -20.68 3.79 -2.68
C LYS A 128 -20.52 4.71 -3.88
N LEU A 129 -19.46 5.51 -3.91
CA LEU A 129 -19.14 6.35 -5.08
C LEU A 129 -18.53 5.53 -6.22
N VAL A 130 -17.72 4.50 -5.88
CA VAL A 130 -16.93 3.72 -6.84
C VAL A 130 -17.43 2.29 -7.04
N GLY A 131 -18.37 1.83 -6.25
CA GLY A 131 -18.87 0.44 -6.37
C GLY A 131 -20.02 0.14 -5.42
N ASP A 132 -20.18 -1.14 -5.13
CA ASP A 132 -21.09 -1.64 -4.11
C ASP A 132 -20.29 -2.26 -2.97
N LEU A 133 -20.82 -2.13 -1.75
CA LEU A 133 -20.19 -2.70 -0.57
C LEU A 133 -20.47 -4.21 -0.52
N HIS A 134 -19.52 -5.02 -0.96
CA HIS A 134 -19.64 -6.49 -0.95
C HIS A 134 -19.27 -7.09 0.41
N HIS A 135 -18.27 -6.51 1.09
CA HIS A 135 -17.80 -6.97 2.40
C HIS A 135 -17.81 -5.81 3.40
N PRO A 136 -18.86 -5.72 4.25
CA PRO A 136 -18.97 -4.63 5.24
C PRO A 136 -17.93 -4.72 6.36
N GLN A 137 -17.37 -5.90 6.57
CA GLN A 137 -16.31 -6.17 7.54
C GLN A 137 -15.15 -6.87 6.84
N VAL A 138 -13.93 -6.44 7.13
CA VAL A 138 -12.68 -7.03 6.62
C VAL A 138 -11.82 -7.40 7.82
N GLU A 139 -11.35 -8.63 7.86
CA GLU A 139 -10.38 -9.05 8.86
C GLU A 139 -9.04 -8.33 8.62
N VAL A 140 -8.41 -7.94 9.72
CA VAL A 140 -7.10 -7.28 9.70
C VAL A 140 -6.10 -8.09 10.51
N TYR A 141 -4.83 -8.01 10.13
CA TYR A 141 -3.75 -8.59 10.90
C TYR A 141 -2.91 -7.53 11.59
N ARG A 142 -2.26 -7.88 12.68
CA ARG A 142 -1.21 -7.06 13.26
C ARG A 142 0.07 -7.20 12.42
N ALA A 143 0.52 -6.12 11.79
CA ALA A 143 1.85 -6.06 11.21
C ALA A 143 2.86 -5.60 12.27
N THR A 144 4.04 -6.21 12.26
CA THR A 144 5.15 -5.82 13.16
C THR A 144 6.37 -5.44 12.35
N GLU A 145 7.26 -4.66 12.97
CA GLU A 145 8.58 -4.33 12.43
C GLU A 145 9.66 -5.07 13.26
N PHE A 146 10.55 -4.39 13.94
CA PHE A 146 11.50 -4.87 14.95
C PHE A 146 12.61 -5.79 14.44
N ARG A 147 12.81 -5.93 13.12
CA ARG A 147 13.83 -6.81 12.55
C ARG A 147 15.27 -6.37 12.87
N GLU A 148 15.48 -5.11 13.26
CA GLU A 148 16.76 -4.56 13.69
C GLU A 148 17.14 -4.97 15.11
N LEU A 149 16.17 -5.40 15.92
CA LEU A 149 16.40 -5.74 17.32
C LEU A 149 16.97 -7.15 17.49
N PRO A 150 17.70 -7.43 18.59
CA PRO A 150 18.06 -8.78 18.97
C PRO A 150 16.84 -9.70 19.11
N LEU A 151 17.03 -11.01 18.94
CA LEU A 151 15.94 -11.99 18.89
C LEU A 151 14.93 -11.87 20.05
N GLU A 152 15.42 -11.87 21.28
CA GLU A 152 14.58 -11.83 22.50
C GLU A 152 13.78 -10.55 22.60
N GLU A 153 14.42 -9.43 22.23
CA GLU A 153 13.77 -8.11 22.22
C GLU A 153 12.75 -8.01 21.09
N HIS A 154 13.08 -8.51 19.87
CA HIS A 154 12.13 -8.60 18.76
C HIS A 154 10.88 -9.40 19.18
N PHE A 155 11.08 -10.58 19.75
CA PHE A 155 9.97 -11.42 20.21
C PHE A 155 9.16 -10.76 21.35
N ARG A 156 9.82 -10.07 22.28
CA ARG A 156 9.15 -9.29 23.35
C ARG A 156 8.26 -8.20 22.75
N ARG A 157 8.76 -7.45 21.75
CA ARG A 157 7.99 -6.39 21.07
C ARG A 157 6.82 -6.93 20.27
N VAL A 158 6.96 -8.10 19.65
CA VAL A 158 5.85 -8.80 19.00
C VAL A 158 4.75 -9.11 20.03
N LYS A 159 5.09 -9.65 21.20
CA LYS A 159 4.11 -9.91 22.27
C LYS A 159 3.41 -8.64 22.74
N GLU A 160 4.14 -7.57 22.96
CA GLU A 160 3.59 -6.28 23.38
C GLU A 160 2.61 -5.74 22.34
N SER A 161 2.95 -5.83 21.06
CA SER A 161 2.10 -5.34 19.98
C SER A 161 0.76 -6.07 19.85
N LEU A 162 0.68 -7.32 20.31
CA LEU A 162 -0.54 -8.10 20.32
C LEU A 162 -1.38 -7.91 21.61
N ALA A 163 -0.77 -7.36 22.67
CA ALA A 163 -1.48 -7.14 23.94
C ALA A 163 -2.47 -5.96 23.89
N GLU A 164 -2.35 -5.07 22.91
CA GLU A 164 -3.18 -3.87 22.80
C GLU A 164 -4.60 -4.16 22.29
N HIS A 165 -4.75 -5.19 21.44
CA HIS A 165 -6.03 -5.55 20.82
C HIS A 165 -6.07 -7.05 20.53
N GLU A 166 -7.29 -7.59 20.41
CA GLU A 166 -7.49 -8.96 19.93
C GLU A 166 -7.31 -9.02 18.42
N PHE A 167 -6.34 -9.81 17.98
CA PHE A 167 -6.07 -10.08 16.57
C PHE A 167 -6.25 -11.57 16.28
N THR A 168 -6.76 -11.90 15.09
CA THR A 168 -6.85 -13.27 14.57
C THR A 168 -5.65 -13.66 13.73
N ALA A 169 -4.85 -12.65 13.30
CA ALA A 169 -3.70 -12.85 12.45
C ALA A 169 -2.55 -11.89 12.77
N LEU A 170 -1.33 -12.34 12.49
CA LEU A 170 -0.08 -11.61 12.74
C LEU A 170 0.86 -11.75 11.53
N LYS A 171 1.43 -10.63 11.06
CA LYS A 171 2.54 -10.60 10.11
C LYS A 171 3.82 -10.18 10.82
N ILE A 172 4.83 -11.06 10.84
CA ILE A 172 6.16 -10.76 11.37
C ILE A 172 7.12 -10.41 10.25
N LYS A 173 8.09 -9.57 10.56
CA LYS A 173 9.21 -9.30 9.68
C LYS A 173 10.33 -10.32 9.95
N VAL A 174 10.89 -10.85 8.87
CA VAL A 174 12.05 -11.72 8.87
C VAL A 174 13.17 -11.09 8.05
N GLY A 175 14.39 -11.60 8.15
CA GLY A 175 15.56 -11.00 7.50
C GLY A 175 16.02 -9.72 8.20
N TYR A 176 16.63 -8.80 7.43
CA TYR A 176 17.20 -7.55 7.94
C TYR A 176 16.77 -6.33 7.13
N LEU A 177 17.02 -5.14 7.68
CA LEU A 177 16.68 -3.85 7.06
C LEU A 177 17.69 -3.47 5.98
N MET A 178 17.49 -3.86 4.74
CA MET A 178 18.35 -3.43 3.64
C MET A 178 18.17 -1.94 3.29
N TYR A 179 16.95 -1.43 3.40
CA TYR A 179 16.60 -0.08 2.93
C TYR A 179 16.87 1.04 3.93
N MET A 180 17.18 0.71 5.18
CA MET A 180 17.29 1.70 6.26
C MET A 180 18.69 1.83 6.84
N THR A 181 19.65 1.13 6.26
CA THR A 181 21.06 1.22 6.68
C THR A 181 21.96 1.62 5.51
N ALA A 182 22.94 2.47 5.78
CA ALA A 182 24.03 2.76 4.85
C ALA A 182 25.16 1.73 4.93
N ASP A 183 25.10 0.80 5.87
CA ASP A 183 26.07 -0.29 5.99
C ASP A 183 25.75 -1.40 4.98
N LEU A 184 26.53 -1.46 3.92
CA LEU A 184 26.41 -2.48 2.86
C LEU A 184 26.69 -3.92 3.35
N ASN A 185 27.28 -4.08 4.53
CA ASN A 185 27.56 -5.36 5.14
C ASN A 185 26.55 -5.74 6.23
N ALA A 186 25.55 -4.91 6.47
CA ALA A 186 24.54 -5.17 7.47
C ALA A 186 23.76 -6.44 7.12
N LYS A 187 23.75 -7.39 8.03
CA LYS A 187 23.09 -8.69 7.87
C LYS A 187 22.30 -9.05 9.12
N GLU A 188 21.30 -9.86 8.89
CA GLU A 188 20.63 -10.51 10.00
C GLU A 188 21.60 -11.34 10.84
N PRO A 189 21.52 -11.28 12.19
CA PRO A 189 22.25 -12.21 13.04
C PRO A 189 21.95 -13.66 12.65
N VAL A 190 23.00 -14.48 12.56
CA VAL A 190 22.89 -15.86 12.09
C VAL A 190 21.82 -16.63 12.87
N GLY A 191 20.86 -17.22 12.14
CA GLY A 191 19.79 -18.04 12.69
C GLY A 191 18.74 -17.26 13.46
N LYS A 192 18.65 -15.95 13.32
CA LYS A 192 17.64 -15.15 14.05
C LYS A 192 16.23 -15.45 13.53
N SER A 193 15.98 -15.35 12.24
CA SER A 193 14.66 -15.66 11.66
C SER A 193 14.29 -17.12 11.88
N GLU A 194 15.24 -18.03 11.70
CA GLU A 194 15.03 -19.47 11.92
C GLU A 194 14.61 -19.81 13.36
N ARG A 195 15.03 -19.02 14.34
CA ARG A 195 14.61 -19.18 15.75
C ARG A 195 13.33 -18.40 16.05
N LEU A 196 13.15 -17.22 15.52
CA LEU A 196 11.97 -16.39 15.75
C LEU A 196 10.68 -17.08 15.26
N ILE A 197 10.73 -17.72 14.09
CA ILE A 197 9.56 -18.37 13.47
C ILE A 197 8.91 -19.40 14.40
N PRO A 198 9.62 -20.43 14.89
CA PRO A 198 9.01 -21.39 15.81
C PRO A 198 8.61 -20.78 17.16
N MET A 199 9.38 -19.82 17.69
CA MET A 199 9.02 -19.12 18.93
C MET A 199 7.67 -18.41 18.81
N VAL A 200 7.39 -17.77 17.68
CA VAL A 200 6.11 -17.08 17.44
C VAL A 200 4.98 -18.10 17.27
N ARG A 201 5.20 -19.17 16.54
CA ARG A 201 4.18 -20.22 16.37
C ARG A 201 3.83 -20.91 17.70
N GLU A 202 4.83 -21.21 18.53
CA GLU A 202 4.62 -21.80 19.85
C GLU A 202 3.81 -20.88 20.77
N ALA A 203 4.14 -19.59 20.77
CA ALA A 203 3.44 -18.60 21.60
C ALA A 203 2.00 -18.31 21.14
N TYR A 204 1.74 -18.44 19.83
CA TYR A 204 0.45 -18.09 19.22
C TYR A 204 -0.05 -19.20 18.27
N PRO A 205 -0.35 -20.40 18.79
CA PRO A 205 -0.76 -21.53 17.97
C PRO A 205 -2.08 -21.30 17.24
N GLN A 206 -2.94 -20.41 17.75
CA GLN A 206 -4.27 -20.11 17.21
C GLN A 206 -4.28 -19.05 16.13
N LEU A 207 -3.21 -18.23 16.02
CA LEU A 207 -3.20 -17.13 15.04
C LEU A 207 -2.86 -17.62 13.63
N THR A 208 -3.46 -16.99 12.64
CA THR A 208 -2.95 -17.03 11.27
C THR A 208 -1.66 -16.21 11.19
N LEU A 209 -0.56 -16.84 10.79
CA LEU A 209 0.76 -16.20 10.75
C LEU A 209 1.21 -15.98 9.33
N TYR A 210 1.80 -14.81 9.09
CA TYR A 210 2.43 -14.38 7.86
C TYR A 210 3.85 -13.91 8.13
N ALA A 211 4.74 -14.02 7.15
CA ALA A 211 6.10 -13.50 7.22
C ALA A 211 6.42 -12.63 6.02
N ASP A 212 7.16 -11.55 6.24
CA ASP A 212 7.55 -10.61 5.21
C ASP A 212 9.06 -10.30 5.35
N ALA A 213 9.80 -10.52 4.26
CA ALA A 213 11.24 -10.29 4.19
C ALA A 213 11.62 -8.97 3.51
N ASN A 214 10.69 -8.32 2.82
CA ASN A 214 10.93 -7.12 2.00
C ASN A 214 12.18 -7.25 1.10
N GLY A 215 12.30 -8.37 0.40
CA GLY A 215 13.36 -8.61 -0.58
C GLY A 215 14.74 -8.96 0.00
N TYR A 216 14.82 -9.32 1.27
CA TYR A 216 16.12 -9.45 1.95
C TYR A 216 16.98 -10.64 1.51
N TYR A 217 16.39 -11.79 1.21
CA TYR A 217 17.15 -13.02 0.97
C TYR A 217 17.60 -13.14 -0.50
N ASP A 218 18.67 -13.95 -0.70
CA ASP A 218 18.89 -14.62 -1.96
C ASP A 218 17.96 -15.84 -2.10
N VAL A 219 17.90 -16.45 -3.27
CA VAL A 219 17.01 -17.58 -3.55
C VAL A 219 17.24 -18.74 -2.56
N ALA A 220 18.49 -19.08 -2.26
CA ALA A 220 18.83 -20.19 -1.36
C ALA A 220 18.41 -19.89 0.09
N GLY A 221 18.64 -18.68 0.56
CA GLY A 221 18.22 -18.20 1.88
C GLY A 221 16.70 -18.15 2.01
N ALA A 222 16.01 -17.62 0.98
CA ALA A 222 14.56 -17.57 0.92
C ALA A 222 13.92 -18.96 0.98
N ILE A 223 14.44 -19.93 0.21
CA ILE A 223 13.94 -21.32 0.25
C ILE A 223 14.17 -21.94 1.62
N ARG A 224 15.36 -21.73 2.23
CA ARG A 224 15.66 -22.26 3.57
C ARG A 224 14.70 -21.71 4.63
N VAL A 225 14.50 -20.39 4.67
CA VAL A 225 13.58 -19.75 5.62
C VAL A 225 12.14 -20.10 5.30
N GLY A 226 11.77 -20.14 4.02
CA GLY A 226 10.42 -20.53 3.58
C GLY A 226 10.03 -21.94 4.01
N ARG A 227 10.95 -22.91 4.00
CA ARG A 227 10.70 -24.28 4.53
C ARG A 227 10.41 -24.25 6.03
N ILE A 228 11.15 -23.45 6.81
CA ILE A 228 10.89 -23.30 8.24
C ILE A 228 9.52 -22.65 8.48
N LEU A 229 9.16 -21.64 7.69
CA LEU A 229 7.82 -21.03 7.74
C LEU A 229 6.73 -22.06 7.44
N GLN A 230 6.91 -22.87 6.42
CA GLN A 230 5.98 -23.93 6.02
C GLN A 230 5.82 -24.99 7.11
N GLU A 231 6.91 -25.49 7.70
CA GLU A 231 6.90 -26.42 8.84
C GLU A 231 6.15 -25.84 10.04
N ASN A 232 6.23 -24.52 10.25
CA ASN A 232 5.53 -23.78 11.31
C ASN A 232 4.16 -23.27 10.88
N LYS A 233 3.61 -23.73 9.75
CA LYS A 233 2.26 -23.44 9.25
C LYS A 233 1.97 -21.94 9.11
N PHE A 234 2.93 -21.18 8.61
CA PHE A 234 2.68 -19.81 8.14
C PHE A 234 1.86 -19.87 6.86
N ALA A 235 0.94 -18.91 6.68
CA ALA A 235 0.00 -18.94 5.58
C ALA A 235 0.60 -18.45 4.26
N TYR A 236 1.54 -17.50 4.30
CA TYR A 236 2.32 -17.07 3.13
C TYR A 236 3.67 -16.45 3.53
N PHE A 237 4.57 -16.37 2.56
CA PHE A 237 5.85 -15.68 2.63
C PHE A 237 5.86 -14.52 1.65
N GLU A 238 5.91 -13.27 2.15
CA GLU A 238 5.86 -12.04 1.37
C GLU A 238 7.27 -11.55 1.03
N GLU A 239 7.46 -11.13 -0.22
CA GLU A 239 8.70 -10.56 -0.76
C GLU A 239 9.97 -11.28 -0.28
N PRO A 240 10.10 -12.61 -0.51
CA PRO A 240 11.24 -13.38 -0.01
C PRO A 240 12.58 -12.92 -0.58
N VAL A 241 12.59 -12.51 -1.86
CA VAL A 241 13.72 -11.97 -2.62
C VAL A 241 13.34 -10.61 -3.20
N MET A 242 14.28 -9.89 -3.81
CA MET A 242 14.02 -8.58 -4.40
C MET A 242 12.78 -8.59 -5.30
N TYR A 243 11.89 -7.64 -5.09
CA TYR A 243 10.52 -7.60 -5.61
C TYR A 243 10.42 -7.60 -7.15
N ASP A 244 11.42 -7.09 -7.86
CA ASP A 244 11.48 -7.01 -9.33
C ASP A 244 12.29 -8.16 -9.98
N HIS A 245 12.86 -9.08 -9.17
CA HIS A 245 13.55 -10.26 -9.63
C HIS A 245 12.56 -11.42 -9.83
N PHE A 246 11.69 -11.33 -10.85
CA PHE A 246 10.58 -12.28 -11.05
C PHE A 246 11.01 -13.73 -11.20
N GLU A 247 12.17 -14.00 -11.83
CA GLU A 247 12.70 -15.38 -11.96
C GLU A 247 13.13 -15.95 -10.60
N ASP A 248 13.70 -15.12 -9.72
CA ASP A 248 14.08 -15.53 -8.37
C ASP A 248 12.83 -15.75 -7.51
N ILE A 249 11.83 -14.88 -7.62
CA ILE A 249 10.52 -15.05 -6.94
C ILE A 249 9.88 -16.36 -7.38
N LYS A 250 9.88 -16.61 -8.69
CA LYS A 250 9.36 -17.86 -9.25
C LYS A 250 10.12 -19.08 -8.73
N ALA A 251 11.45 -19.04 -8.68
CA ALA A 251 12.27 -20.13 -8.17
C ALA A 251 11.97 -20.45 -6.70
N VAL A 252 11.73 -19.43 -5.88
CA VAL A 252 11.30 -19.61 -4.49
C VAL A 252 9.90 -20.19 -4.41
N ALA A 253 8.95 -19.67 -5.19
CA ALA A 253 7.57 -20.15 -5.22
C ALA A 253 7.47 -21.61 -5.68
N ASP A 254 8.26 -22.01 -6.70
CA ASP A 254 8.30 -23.39 -7.20
C ASP A 254 8.90 -24.38 -6.19
N ALA A 255 9.76 -23.91 -5.27
CA ALA A 255 10.44 -24.74 -4.27
C ALA A 255 9.68 -24.90 -2.95
N LEU A 256 8.59 -24.17 -2.76
CA LEU A 256 7.76 -24.15 -1.56
C LEU A 256 6.34 -24.64 -1.86
N GLU A 257 5.72 -25.31 -0.88
CA GLU A 257 4.29 -25.67 -0.97
C GLU A 257 3.38 -24.53 -0.48
N MET A 258 3.94 -23.60 0.34
CA MET A 258 3.21 -22.45 0.82
C MET A 258 3.18 -21.33 -0.24
N PRO A 259 2.12 -20.49 -0.26
CA PRO A 259 2.06 -19.33 -1.14
C PRO A 259 3.20 -18.34 -0.90
N VAL A 260 3.73 -17.78 -2.00
CA VAL A 260 4.61 -16.62 -2.00
C VAL A 260 3.81 -15.40 -2.45
N ALA A 261 3.82 -14.33 -1.66
CA ALA A 261 3.17 -13.08 -1.97
C ALA A 261 4.21 -12.05 -2.47
N ASN A 262 3.82 -11.31 -3.51
CA ASN A 262 4.62 -10.21 -4.06
C ASN A 262 3.67 -9.16 -4.64
N GLY A 263 4.16 -7.95 -4.97
CA GLY A 263 3.41 -6.93 -5.67
C GLY A 263 3.20 -5.62 -4.89
N GLU A 264 3.64 -5.52 -3.65
CA GLU A 264 3.58 -4.26 -2.88
C GLU A 264 4.32 -3.11 -3.59
N GLN A 265 5.38 -3.44 -4.31
CA GLN A 265 6.23 -2.46 -5.03
C GLN A 265 5.87 -2.35 -6.52
N ASP A 266 4.92 -3.12 -7.03
CA ASP A 266 4.50 -3.08 -8.43
C ASP A 266 3.78 -1.76 -8.74
N GLN A 267 4.00 -1.24 -9.96
CA GLN A 267 3.56 0.09 -10.38
C GLN A 267 2.81 0.03 -11.72
#